data_14c7db4cd9b58465549e9dfda54305a3
#
_entry.id   14c7db4cd9b58465549e9dfda54305a3
#
_cell.length_a   1.000
_cell.length_b   1.000
_cell.length_c   1.000
_cell.angle_alpha   90.00
_cell.angle_beta   90.00
_cell.angle_gamma   90.00
#
_symmetry.space_group_name_H-M   'P 1'
#
loop_
_entity.id
_entity.type
_entity.pdbx_description
1 polymer ?
#
loop_
_entity_poly.entity_id
_entity_poly.type
_entity_poly.pdbx_seq_one_letter_code
_entity_poly.pdbx_strand_id
1 'polypeptide(L)'
;YDKPLLQAILDEPLLEEYRRTLKAFYGVLKSADRYLRFVFLTGVTKFAQVSVFSDLNQLNDISMDYAYNSLCGITKEELSSNFVPEIKNLGEFLGLTFEEIVDRLEKQYDGYHFCEDTTVGLFNPFSVLNALQKLKLGNYWFQTGTPTYLVDLLKQSDYDLRLLINGIETTNSAFSEYRAEANNPLPMIYQSGYLTIKHYDKEVDLYTLKFPNDEVCYGFLNFLVPYYTNVSDDETGFHIAKFIRELRSGDIEAFMERLKVFFAGMPYELSENTERHYQAIFYVVFTLMGQFVETEVRSARGRADAVVKTKDFIFVFEFKLNGTAEEALKQIDEKGYLIPYTLDGRKLVKVGVNFSKEKRNIDCYVIG
;
A
#
# COMPACT_ATOMS: atom_id res chain seq x y z
N TYR A 1 22.30 1.93 8.64
CA TYR A 1 22.76 1.96 10.05
C TYR A 1 21.75 1.35 11.03
N ASP A 2 20.48 1.37 10.72
CA ASP A 2 19.35 0.97 11.58
C ASP A 2 18.98 -0.52 11.50
N LYS A 3 19.50 -1.27 10.54
CA LYS A 3 19.16 -2.69 10.34
C LYS A 3 19.28 -3.56 11.61
N PRO A 4 20.33 -3.45 12.44
CA PRO A 4 20.40 -4.22 13.68
C PRO A 4 19.27 -3.89 14.64
N LEU A 5 18.88 -2.61 14.74
CA LEU A 5 17.79 -2.16 15.60
C LEU A 5 16.44 -2.68 15.13
N LEU A 6 16.20 -2.67 13.81
CA LEU A 6 14.96 -3.22 13.20
C LEU A 6 14.83 -4.72 13.44
N GLN A 7 15.94 -5.46 13.43
CA GLN A 7 15.93 -6.90 13.71
C GLN A 7 15.66 -7.24 15.18
N ALA A 8 15.99 -6.33 16.08
CA ALA A 8 15.80 -6.48 17.53
C ALA A 8 14.54 -5.79 18.06
N ILE A 9 13.66 -5.27 17.20
CA ILE A 9 12.56 -4.36 17.58
C ILE A 9 11.57 -4.99 18.57
N LEU A 10 11.41 -6.32 18.55
CA LEU A 10 10.52 -7.06 19.44
C LEU A 10 11.27 -7.67 20.67
N ASP A 11 12.58 -7.45 20.76
CA ASP A 11 13.44 -7.92 21.87
C ASP A 11 14.06 -6.69 22.55
N GLU A 12 13.36 -6.15 23.55
CA GLU A 12 13.76 -4.91 24.21
C GLU A 12 15.19 -4.97 24.85
N PRO A 13 15.60 -6.06 25.52
CA PRO A 13 16.96 -6.17 26.03
C PRO A 13 18.03 -6.11 24.92
N LEU A 14 17.83 -6.83 23.83
CA LEU A 14 18.74 -6.86 22.68
C LEU A 14 18.74 -5.51 21.95
N LEU A 15 17.59 -4.89 21.81
CA LEU A 15 17.43 -3.56 21.21
C LEU A 15 18.25 -2.51 21.97
N GLU A 16 18.20 -2.52 23.29
CA GLU A 16 18.95 -1.59 24.13
C GLU A 16 20.48 -1.84 24.10
N GLU A 17 20.90 -3.11 24.01
CA GLU A 17 22.28 -3.46 23.80
C GLU A 17 22.80 -2.92 22.47
N TYR A 18 22.03 -3.09 21.38
CA TYR A 18 22.39 -2.58 20.07
C TYR A 18 22.40 -1.06 20.02
N ARG A 19 21.44 -0.38 20.64
CA ARG A 19 21.43 1.09 20.79
C ARG A 19 22.73 1.58 21.42
N ARG A 20 23.11 1.01 22.55
CA ARG A 20 24.32 1.38 23.27
C ARG A 20 25.59 1.15 22.43
N THR A 21 25.67 0.02 21.74
CA THR A 21 26.80 -0.34 20.90
C THR A 21 26.92 0.61 19.69
N LEU A 22 25.83 0.87 19.00
CA LEU A 22 25.80 1.78 17.86
C LEU A 22 26.07 3.23 18.29
N LYS A 23 25.54 3.67 19.42
CA LYS A 23 25.83 5.00 19.99
C LYS A 23 27.31 5.18 20.22
N ALA A 24 27.98 4.18 20.84
CA ALA A 24 29.42 4.21 21.07
C ALA A 24 30.20 4.22 19.75
N PHE A 25 29.82 3.40 18.79
CA PHE A 25 30.46 3.33 17.48
C PHE A 25 30.34 4.65 16.70
N TYR A 26 29.13 5.17 16.53
CA TYR A 26 28.92 6.41 15.79
C TYR A 26 29.42 7.64 16.54
N GLY A 27 29.47 7.63 17.87
CA GLY A 27 30.06 8.70 18.68
C GLY A 27 31.50 9.03 18.32
N VAL A 28 32.22 8.04 17.76
CA VAL A 28 33.61 8.25 17.28
C VAL A 28 33.68 9.26 16.13
N LEU A 29 32.60 9.41 15.31
CA LEU A 29 32.58 10.37 14.21
C LEU A 29 32.84 11.81 14.69
N LYS A 30 32.38 12.16 15.88
CA LYS A 30 32.59 13.48 16.45
C LYS A 30 34.08 13.74 16.80
N SER A 31 34.76 12.73 17.34
CA SER A 31 36.20 12.83 17.68
C SER A 31 37.09 12.70 16.45
N ALA A 32 36.63 12.01 15.42
CA ALA A 32 37.32 11.79 14.16
C ALA A 32 37.12 12.93 13.13
N ASP A 33 36.33 13.96 13.44
CA ASP A 33 35.93 15.04 12.51
C ASP A 33 37.11 15.64 11.74
N ARG A 34 38.25 15.87 12.42
CA ARG A 34 39.49 16.39 11.81
C ARG A 34 40.12 15.50 10.71
N TYR A 35 39.73 14.23 10.66
CA TYR A 35 40.20 13.26 9.66
C TYR A 35 39.15 12.97 8.58
N LEU A 36 37.93 13.40 8.76
CA LEU A 36 36.81 13.13 7.86
C LEU A 36 36.59 14.32 6.92
N ARG A 37 36.58 14.06 5.64
CA ARG A 37 36.25 15.08 4.62
C ARG A 37 34.76 15.21 4.38
N PHE A 38 34.03 14.10 4.51
CA PHE A 38 32.60 14.03 4.28
C PHE A 38 32.03 12.81 5.00
N VAL A 39 30.86 12.96 5.58
CA VAL A 39 30.09 11.86 6.20
C VAL A 39 28.68 11.92 5.67
N PHE A 40 28.20 10.81 5.13
CA PHE A 40 26.82 10.65 4.70
C PHE A 40 26.24 9.41 5.38
N LEU A 41 25.19 9.61 6.19
CA LEU A 41 24.49 8.55 6.90
C LEU A 41 23.13 8.33 6.25
N THR A 42 22.83 7.10 5.89
CA THR A 42 21.54 6.70 5.35
C THR A 42 21.05 5.42 6.01
N GLY A 43 19.75 5.27 6.14
CA GLY A 43 19.09 4.11 6.71
C GLY A 43 17.62 4.04 6.27
N VAL A 44 16.92 2.98 6.69
CA VAL A 44 15.49 2.80 6.39
C VAL A 44 14.65 3.72 7.27
N THR A 45 14.99 3.83 8.55
CA THR A 45 14.17 4.58 9.51
C THR A 45 14.99 5.63 10.28
N LYS A 46 14.30 6.66 10.78
CA LYS A 46 14.86 7.65 11.71
C LYS A 46 14.97 7.13 13.16
N PHE A 47 14.69 5.85 13.38
CA PHE A 47 14.72 5.20 14.69
C PHE A 47 16.00 5.47 15.49
N ALA A 48 17.10 5.59 14.80
CA ALA A 48 18.41 5.81 15.41
C ALA A 48 18.71 7.28 15.75
N GLN A 49 17.99 8.26 15.18
CA GLN A 49 18.36 9.68 15.37
C GLN A 49 18.32 10.09 16.84
N VAL A 50 17.28 9.69 17.57
CA VAL A 50 17.09 10.12 18.96
C VAL A 50 17.98 9.38 19.93
N SER A 51 18.26 8.10 19.69
CA SER A 51 18.99 7.27 20.66
C SER A 51 20.45 7.04 20.30
N VAL A 52 20.78 6.94 19.00
CA VAL A 52 22.14 6.61 18.53
C VAL A 52 22.93 7.87 18.17
N PHE A 53 22.27 8.86 17.58
CA PHE A 53 22.92 10.09 17.09
C PHE A 53 22.70 11.31 17.99
N SER A 54 22.08 11.16 19.15
CA SER A 54 21.81 12.27 20.08
C SER A 54 23.06 13.10 20.44
N ASP A 55 24.25 12.49 20.39
CA ASP A 55 25.52 13.15 20.72
C ASP A 55 26.21 13.77 19.48
N LEU A 56 25.63 13.55 18.27
CA LEU A 56 26.15 14.06 16.99
C LEU A 56 25.39 15.31 16.55
N ASN A 57 25.74 16.44 17.13
CA ASN A 57 25.08 17.72 16.81
C ASN A 57 25.61 18.41 15.54
N GLN A 58 26.59 17.81 14.86
CA GLN A 58 27.14 18.31 13.59
C GLN A 58 26.45 17.74 12.34
N LEU A 59 25.52 16.78 12.51
CA LEU A 59 24.78 16.23 11.39
C LEU A 59 23.65 17.20 10.96
N ASN A 60 23.51 17.35 9.63
CA ASN A 60 22.37 18.03 9.03
C ASN A 60 21.37 16.98 8.52
N ASP A 61 20.14 17.02 9.01
CA ASP A 61 19.07 16.14 8.51
C ASP A 61 18.50 16.72 7.22
N ILE A 62 18.77 16.06 6.11
CA ILE A 62 18.32 16.45 4.77
C ILE A 62 17.14 15.62 4.26
N SER A 63 16.51 14.81 5.11
CA SER A 63 15.50 13.84 4.69
C SER A 63 14.24 14.48 4.08
N MET A 64 13.91 15.71 4.49
CA MET A 64 12.78 16.48 3.97
C MET A 64 13.20 17.84 3.40
N ASP A 65 14.50 18.04 3.17
CA ASP A 65 15.02 19.28 2.61
C ASP A 65 14.76 19.34 1.10
N TYR A 66 14.10 20.41 0.67
CA TYR A 66 13.77 20.66 -0.74
C TYR A 66 14.99 20.59 -1.67
N ALA A 67 16.16 21.06 -1.22
CA ALA A 67 17.37 21.07 -2.02
C ALA A 67 17.88 19.64 -2.35
N TYR A 68 17.42 18.63 -1.62
CA TYR A 68 17.83 17.24 -1.78
C TYR A 68 16.68 16.29 -2.11
N ASN A 69 15.50 16.83 -2.46
CA ASN A 69 14.28 16.04 -2.65
C ASN A 69 14.40 14.98 -3.74
N SER A 70 15.25 15.18 -4.77
CA SER A 70 15.48 14.24 -5.87
C SER A 70 16.74 13.37 -5.72
N LEU A 71 17.46 13.48 -4.61
CA LEU A 71 18.77 12.81 -4.43
C LEU A 71 18.71 11.27 -4.56
N CYS A 72 17.62 10.65 -4.12
CA CYS A 72 17.51 9.20 -4.02
C CYS A 72 16.55 8.58 -5.05
N GLY A 73 16.10 9.33 -6.05
CA GLY A 73 15.17 8.87 -7.09
C GLY A 73 15.64 9.21 -8.49
N ILE A 74 14.83 8.84 -9.47
CA ILE A 74 14.98 9.23 -10.88
C ILE A 74 13.76 10.06 -11.24
N THR A 75 13.94 11.27 -11.78
CA THR A 75 12.85 12.09 -12.27
C THR A 75 12.32 11.59 -13.61
N LYS A 76 11.11 12.02 -14.00
CA LYS A 76 10.52 11.65 -15.32
C LYS A 76 11.38 12.19 -16.47
N GLU A 77 11.95 13.37 -16.32
CA GLU A 77 12.86 13.99 -17.29
C GLU A 77 14.16 13.18 -17.43
N GLU A 78 14.75 12.77 -16.33
CA GLU A 78 15.95 11.93 -16.33
C GLU A 78 15.67 10.56 -16.94
N LEU A 79 14.56 9.93 -16.62
CA LEU A 79 14.15 8.66 -17.19
C LEU A 79 13.99 8.78 -18.72
N SER A 80 13.21 9.77 -19.16
CA SER A 80 12.87 9.95 -20.57
C SER A 80 14.04 10.43 -21.44
N SER A 81 15.07 11.01 -20.84
CA SER A 81 16.26 11.49 -21.56
C SER A 81 17.42 10.50 -21.55
N ASN A 82 17.64 9.80 -20.44
CA ASN A 82 18.83 8.96 -20.27
C ASN A 82 18.58 7.47 -20.60
N PHE A 83 17.31 7.00 -20.63
CA PHE A 83 16.95 5.58 -20.81
C PHE A 83 16.14 5.34 -22.09
N VAL A 84 16.27 6.20 -23.10
CA VAL A 84 15.52 6.10 -24.37
C VAL A 84 15.67 4.74 -25.05
N PRO A 85 16.89 4.16 -25.18
CA PRO A 85 17.05 2.84 -25.81
C PRO A 85 16.34 1.73 -25.04
N GLU A 86 16.46 1.73 -23.71
CA GLU A 86 15.88 0.71 -22.84
C GLU A 86 14.34 0.78 -22.82
N ILE A 87 13.78 1.99 -22.83
CA ILE A 87 12.32 2.22 -22.90
C ILE A 87 11.79 1.73 -24.25
N LYS A 88 12.51 2.01 -25.36
CA LYS A 88 12.14 1.51 -26.69
C LYS A 88 12.18 -0.01 -26.76
N ASN A 89 13.22 -0.63 -26.23
CA ASN A 89 13.34 -2.10 -26.19
C ASN A 89 12.20 -2.74 -25.39
N LEU A 90 11.83 -2.14 -24.25
CA LEU A 90 10.70 -2.60 -23.46
C LEU A 90 9.38 -2.43 -24.23
N GLY A 91 9.22 -1.31 -24.96
CA GLY A 91 8.05 -1.05 -25.81
C GLY A 91 7.92 -2.06 -26.95
N GLU A 92 8.99 -2.33 -27.67
CA GLU A 92 9.02 -3.35 -28.74
C GLU A 92 8.66 -4.74 -28.20
N PHE A 93 9.22 -5.11 -27.04
CA PHE A 93 8.94 -6.40 -26.41
C PHE A 93 7.48 -6.55 -25.97
N LEU A 94 6.87 -5.47 -25.46
CA LEU A 94 5.47 -5.48 -24.98
C LEU A 94 4.45 -5.09 -26.05
N GLY A 95 4.89 -4.69 -27.26
CA GLY A 95 4.02 -4.21 -28.32
C GLY A 95 3.36 -2.85 -28.02
N LEU A 96 4.11 -1.94 -27.37
CA LEU A 96 3.64 -0.64 -26.91
C LEU A 96 4.51 0.49 -27.46
N THR A 97 3.95 1.68 -27.56
CA THR A 97 4.68 2.90 -27.93
C THR A 97 5.59 3.37 -26.78
N PHE A 98 6.50 4.30 -27.08
CA PHE A 98 7.37 4.90 -26.08
C PHE A 98 6.55 5.60 -24.97
N GLU A 99 5.56 6.37 -25.37
CA GLU A 99 4.68 7.12 -24.45
C GLU A 99 3.87 6.17 -23.56
N GLU A 100 3.30 5.11 -24.13
CA GLU A 100 2.57 4.10 -23.35
C GLU A 100 3.47 3.37 -22.34
N ILE A 101 4.75 3.14 -22.66
CA ILE A 101 5.69 2.57 -21.69
C ILE A 101 6.03 3.55 -20.59
N VAL A 102 6.28 4.83 -20.92
CA VAL A 102 6.55 5.85 -19.90
C VAL A 102 5.38 5.98 -18.95
N ASP A 103 4.14 6.03 -19.45
CA ASP A 103 2.92 6.10 -18.62
C ASP A 103 2.78 4.86 -17.71
N ARG A 104 3.11 3.67 -18.23
CA ARG A 104 3.08 2.44 -17.43
C ARG A 104 4.17 2.40 -16.35
N LEU A 105 5.39 2.85 -16.69
CA LEU A 105 6.47 2.96 -15.73
C LEU A 105 6.12 3.98 -14.63
N GLU A 106 5.53 5.12 -15.02
CA GLU A 106 5.07 6.15 -14.09
C GLU A 106 4.04 5.59 -13.11
N LYS A 107 2.98 4.97 -13.62
CA LYS A 107 1.95 4.37 -12.77
C LYS A 107 2.50 3.29 -11.84
N GLN A 108 3.46 2.49 -12.31
CA GLN A 108 3.99 1.34 -11.58
C GLN A 108 5.06 1.72 -10.55
N TYR A 109 5.93 2.72 -10.84
CA TYR A 109 7.15 2.94 -10.07
C TYR A 109 7.42 4.39 -9.66
N ASP A 110 6.67 5.37 -10.18
CA ASP A 110 6.83 6.79 -9.83
C ASP A 110 6.01 7.17 -8.59
N GLY A 111 6.11 8.42 -8.20
CA GLY A 111 5.22 9.07 -7.23
C GLY A 111 5.76 9.16 -5.82
N TYR A 112 7.04 8.87 -5.58
CA TYR A 112 7.68 9.21 -4.31
C TYR A 112 7.91 10.71 -4.21
N HIS A 113 7.58 11.26 -3.04
CA HIS A 113 7.86 12.66 -2.66
C HIS A 113 8.43 12.66 -1.25
N PHE A 114 9.56 13.33 -1.06
CA PHE A 114 10.30 13.32 0.20
C PHE A 114 10.22 14.63 0.98
N CYS A 115 9.54 15.65 0.44
CA CYS A 115 9.32 16.93 1.11
C CYS A 115 7.89 17.44 0.84
N GLU A 116 7.59 18.63 1.34
CA GLU A 116 6.29 19.30 1.18
C GLU A 116 5.98 19.69 -0.27
N ASP A 117 6.99 19.83 -1.10
CA ASP A 117 6.81 20.01 -2.54
C ASP A 117 6.59 18.67 -3.22
N THR A 118 5.35 18.48 -3.68
CA THR A 118 4.90 17.26 -4.36
C THR A 118 4.74 17.47 -5.88
N THR A 119 5.37 18.49 -6.44
CA THR A 119 5.24 18.80 -7.88
C THR A 119 6.01 17.85 -8.76
N VAL A 120 7.10 17.24 -8.25
CA VAL A 120 7.94 16.29 -8.99
C VAL A 120 7.91 14.94 -8.28
N GLY A 121 7.33 13.93 -8.94
CA GLY A 121 7.40 12.53 -8.52
C GLY A 121 8.75 11.91 -8.85
N LEU A 122 9.15 10.93 -8.06
CA LEU A 122 10.40 10.20 -8.26
C LEU A 122 10.14 8.72 -8.43
N PHE A 123 10.74 8.15 -9.47
CA PHE A 123 10.78 6.72 -9.67
C PHE A 123 11.70 6.04 -8.68
N ASN A 124 11.30 4.85 -8.22
CA ASN A 124 12.19 3.96 -7.51
C ASN A 124 13.27 3.43 -8.47
N PRO A 125 14.57 3.78 -8.29
CA PRO A 125 15.61 3.40 -9.23
C PRO A 125 15.77 1.88 -9.36
N PHE A 126 15.68 1.15 -8.24
CA PHE A 126 15.83 -0.30 -8.25
C PHE A 126 14.75 -0.97 -9.11
N SER A 127 13.50 -0.58 -8.95
CA SER A 127 12.38 -1.18 -9.67
C SER A 127 12.40 -0.83 -11.16
N VAL A 128 12.63 0.43 -11.49
CA VAL A 128 12.72 0.89 -12.89
C VAL A 128 13.86 0.20 -13.63
N LEU A 129 15.07 0.18 -13.08
CA LEU A 129 16.23 -0.45 -13.72
C LEU A 129 16.01 -1.95 -13.94
N ASN A 130 15.39 -2.64 -12.97
CA ASN A 130 15.01 -4.05 -13.15
C ASN A 130 13.96 -4.24 -14.25
N ALA A 131 12.95 -3.37 -14.32
CA ALA A 131 11.92 -3.45 -15.34
C ALA A 131 12.51 -3.29 -16.75
N LEU A 132 13.37 -2.29 -16.95
CA LEU A 132 14.05 -2.03 -18.20
C LEU A 132 15.01 -3.16 -18.58
N GLN A 133 15.78 -3.69 -17.61
CA GLN A 133 16.73 -4.77 -17.86
C GLN A 133 16.03 -6.11 -18.18
N LYS A 134 14.94 -6.43 -17.46
CA LYS A 134 14.23 -7.71 -17.60
C LYS A 134 13.12 -7.68 -18.66
N LEU A 135 12.88 -6.54 -19.28
CA LEU A 135 11.82 -6.30 -20.26
C LEU A 135 10.43 -6.70 -19.71
N LYS A 136 10.20 -6.46 -18.42
CA LYS A 136 8.97 -6.88 -17.72
C LYS A 136 8.63 -5.90 -16.60
N LEU A 137 7.37 -5.49 -16.53
CA LEU A 137 6.83 -4.78 -15.37
C LEU A 137 6.55 -5.79 -14.25
N GLY A 138 7.09 -5.56 -13.06
CA GLY A 138 6.96 -6.48 -11.92
C GLY A 138 7.13 -5.76 -10.58
N ASN A 139 6.92 -6.48 -9.48
CA ASN A 139 7.05 -5.93 -8.12
C ASN A 139 8.46 -6.22 -7.57
N TYR A 140 9.46 -5.55 -8.08
CA TYR A 140 10.88 -5.82 -7.79
C TYR A 140 11.30 -5.41 -6.39
N TRP A 141 10.77 -4.30 -5.89
CA TRP A 141 11.12 -3.78 -4.57
C TRP A 141 10.76 -4.76 -3.45
N PHE A 142 9.59 -5.41 -3.56
CA PHE A 142 9.14 -6.41 -2.59
C PHE A 142 9.99 -7.69 -2.56
N GLN A 143 10.71 -8.01 -3.63
CA GLN A 143 11.61 -9.17 -3.69
C GLN A 143 12.85 -9.01 -2.80
N THR A 144 13.19 -7.81 -2.36
CA THR A 144 14.40 -7.52 -1.59
C THR A 144 14.25 -7.71 -0.08
N GLY A 145 13.07 -8.00 0.39
CA GLY A 145 12.79 -8.30 1.79
C GLY A 145 11.57 -7.54 2.31
N THR A 146 10.56 -8.29 2.66
CA THR A 146 9.34 -7.77 3.28
C THR A 146 9.54 -7.73 4.80
N PRO A 147 9.28 -6.62 5.49
CA PRO A 147 9.51 -6.53 6.91
C PRO A 147 8.38 -7.21 7.70
N THR A 148 8.59 -8.45 8.11
CA THR A 148 7.65 -9.22 8.93
C THR A 148 7.22 -8.46 10.20
N TYR A 149 8.15 -7.70 10.80
CA TYR A 149 7.86 -6.87 11.97
C TYR A 149 6.76 -5.83 11.73
N LEU A 150 6.60 -5.35 10.49
CA LEU A 150 5.56 -4.36 10.16
C LEU A 150 4.16 -4.97 10.24
N VAL A 151 4.02 -6.24 9.86
CA VAL A 151 2.76 -6.97 10.00
C VAL A 151 2.41 -7.18 11.46
N ASP A 152 3.38 -7.61 12.26
CA ASP A 152 3.18 -7.81 13.70
C ASP A 152 2.77 -6.49 14.37
N LEU A 153 3.37 -5.38 13.96
CA LEU A 153 3.01 -4.04 14.42
C LEU A 153 1.57 -3.65 14.01
N LEU A 154 1.18 -3.92 12.76
CA LEU A 154 -0.17 -3.64 12.28
C LEU A 154 -1.23 -4.47 13.01
N LYS A 155 -0.95 -5.75 13.29
CA LYS A 155 -1.83 -6.63 14.06
C LYS A 155 -1.98 -6.16 15.51
N GLN A 156 -0.87 -5.84 16.18
CA GLN A 156 -0.86 -5.38 17.58
C GLN A 156 -1.60 -4.05 17.76
N SER A 157 -1.52 -3.17 16.75
CA SER A 157 -2.16 -1.85 16.80
C SER A 157 -3.64 -1.86 16.39
N ASP A 158 -4.21 -2.99 15.95
CA ASP A 158 -5.56 -3.08 15.35
C ASP A 158 -5.79 -1.99 14.28
N TYR A 159 -4.78 -1.81 13.41
CA TYR A 159 -4.75 -0.71 12.46
C TYR A 159 -5.76 -0.90 11.33
N ASP A 160 -6.49 0.16 10.99
CA ASP A 160 -7.45 0.12 9.88
C ASP A 160 -6.74 0.19 8.53
N LEU A 161 -6.58 -0.94 7.86
CA LEU A 161 -5.93 -1.05 6.55
C LEU A 161 -6.56 -0.17 5.47
N ARG A 162 -7.85 0.19 5.61
CA ARG A 162 -8.54 1.06 4.65
C ARG A 162 -7.95 2.46 4.62
N LEU A 163 -7.39 2.92 5.74
CA LEU A 163 -6.72 4.21 5.83
C LEU A 163 -5.47 4.26 4.94
N LEU A 164 -4.72 3.14 4.87
CA LEU A 164 -3.52 3.06 4.02
C LEU A 164 -3.85 3.27 2.53
N ILE A 165 -5.00 2.78 2.09
CA ILE A 165 -5.43 2.86 0.68
C ILE A 165 -6.05 4.23 0.37
N ASN A 166 -6.91 4.74 1.25
CA ASN A 166 -7.62 6.00 1.04
C ASN A 166 -6.74 7.24 1.22
N GLY A 167 -5.69 7.12 2.00
CA GLY A 167 -4.82 8.21 2.45
C GLY A 167 -5.06 8.56 3.91
N ILE A 168 -3.97 8.93 4.57
CA ILE A 168 -3.91 9.22 6.00
C ILE A 168 -3.50 10.66 6.18
N GLU A 169 -4.31 11.43 6.89
CA GLU A 169 -3.92 12.76 7.33
C GLU A 169 -3.10 12.66 8.61
N THR A 170 -2.00 13.39 8.66
CA THR A 170 -1.08 13.39 9.80
C THR A 170 -0.33 14.72 9.92
N THR A 171 0.18 14.98 11.11
CA THR A 171 1.08 16.10 11.36
C THR A 171 2.54 15.69 11.20
N ASN A 172 3.46 16.60 11.40
CA ASN A 172 4.91 16.37 11.34
C ASN A 172 5.40 15.22 12.26
N SER A 173 4.61 14.79 13.23
CA SER A 173 4.95 13.69 14.14
C SER A 173 5.20 12.35 13.42
N ALA A 174 4.60 12.12 12.23
CA ALA A 174 4.83 10.91 11.43
C ALA A 174 6.27 10.83 10.86
N PHE A 175 6.97 11.96 10.77
CA PHE A 175 8.30 12.03 10.15
C PHE A 175 9.44 12.07 11.16
N SER A 176 9.16 12.44 12.41
CA SER A 176 10.19 12.80 13.38
C SER A 176 10.74 11.61 14.16
N GLU A 177 9.89 10.76 14.71
CA GLU A 177 10.37 9.69 15.60
C GLU A 177 9.47 8.47 15.58
N TYR A 178 10.05 7.30 15.43
CA TYR A 178 9.39 6.06 15.81
C TYR A 178 9.76 5.69 17.25
N ARG A 179 8.75 5.58 18.09
CA ARG A 179 8.87 4.94 19.41
C ARG A 179 8.15 3.61 19.36
N ALA A 180 8.87 2.52 19.59
CA ALA A 180 8.29 1.17 19.58
C ALA A 180 7.14 1.01 20.58
N GLU A 181 7.09 1.84 21.60
CA GLU A 181 6.05 1.89 22.63
C GLU A 181 4.76 2.58 22.20
N ALA A 182 4.78 3.30 21.09
CA ALA A 182 3.59 3.94 20.56
C ALA A 182 2.80 2.93 19.71
N ASN A 183 1.53 2.70 20.03
CA ASN A 183 0.60 1.89 19.24
C ASN A 183 0.25 2.50 17.87
N ASN A 184 1.17 3.28 17.29
CA ASN A 184 1.00 3.93 16.00
C ASN A 184 2.03 3.40 14.99
N PRO A 185 1.63 2.57 14.02
CA PRO A 185 2.54 2.02 13.01
C PRO A 185 2.90 3.03 11.91
N LEU A 186 2.20 4.16 11.82
CA LEU A 186 2.30 5.11 10.71
C LEU A 186 3.73 5.63 10.45
N PRO A 187 4.51 6.06 11.47
CA PRO A 187 5.89 6.51 11.25
C PRO A 187 6.77 5.43 10.62
N MET A 188 6.60 4.17 11.06
CA MET A 188 7.37 3.04 10.55
C MET A 188 6.98 2.71 9.10
N ILE A 189 5.67 2.72 8.78
CA ILE A 189 5.16 2.45 7.42
C ILE A 189 5.69 3.53 6.45
N TYR A 190 5.66 4.81 6.85
CA TYR A 190 6.18 5.90 6.05
C TYR A 190 7.69 5.81 5.85
N GLN A 191 8.46 5.70 6.94
CA GLN A 191 9.93 5.69 6.88
C GLN A 191 10.47 4.46 6.15
N SER A 192 9.75 3.34 6.18
CA SER A 192 10.10 2.14 5.39
C SER A 192 9.76 2.27 3.90
N GLY A 193 9.23 3.41 3.45
CA GLY A 193 8.98 3.69 2.03
C GLY A 193 7.67 3.14 1.47
N TYR A 194 6.77 2.65 2.33
CA TYR A 194 5.44 2.19 1.88
C TYR A 194 4.46 3.33 1.62
N LEU A 195 4.63 4.45 2.34
CA LEU A 195 3.85 5.67 2.12
C LEU A 195 4.76 6.82 1.71
N THR A 196 4.17 7.78 1.04
CA THR A 196 4.81 9.03 0.62
C THR A 196 3.89 10.20 0.85
N ILE A 197 4.44 11.42 0.87
CA ILE A 197 3.66 12.66 0.97
C ILE A 197 2.96 12.87 -0.38
N LYS A 198 1.62 12.92 -0.39
CA LYS A 198 0.84 13.23 -1.61
C LYS A 198 0.25 14.62 -1.60
N HIS A 199 0.11 15.21 -0.43
CA HIS A 199 -0.37 16.57 -0.28
C HIS A 199 0.11 17.15 1.06
N TYR A 200 0.33 18.46 1.07
CA TYR A 200 0.61 19.24 2.27
C TYR A 200 -0.27 20.48 2.29
N ASP A 201 -1.09 20.61 3.33
CA ASP A 201 -1.90 21.80 3.59
C ASP A 201 -1.12 22.74 4.51
N LYS A 202 -0.63 23.85 3.92
CA LYS A 202 0.18 24.85 4.62
C LYS A 202 -0.61 25.67 5.66
N GLU A 203 -1.94 25.75 5.54
CA GLU A 203 -2.76 26.57 6.43
C GLU A 203 -2.90 25.93 7.80
N VAL A 204 -2.92 24.58 7.85
CA VAL A 204 -3.16 23.81 9.07
C VAL A 204 -2.02 22.86 9.41
N ASP A 205 -0.90 22.91 8.67
CA ASP A 205 0.29 22.04 8.84
C ASP A 205 -0.07 20.55 8.83
N LEU A 206 -0.84 20.14 7.79
CA LEU A 206 -1.37 18.79 7.68
C LEU A 206 -0.87 18.12 6.41
N TYR A 207 -0.34 16.91 6.57
CA TYR A 207 0.15 16.07 5.47
C TYR A 207 -0.85 14.97 5.14
N THR A 208 -1.00 14.66 3.87
CA THR A 208 -1.72 13.46 3.41
C THR A 208 -0.71 12.44 2.88
N LEU A 209 -0.66 11.28 3.51
CA LEU A 209 0.18 10.16 3.11
C LEU A 209 -0.62 9.11 2.36
N LYS A 210 -0.06 8.57 1.26
CA LYS A 210 -0.61 7.45 0.49
C LYS A 210 0.51 6.56 -0.03
N PHE A 211 0.14 5.40 -0.57
CA PHE A 211 1.06 4.60 -1.37
C PHE A 211 1.63 5.44 -2.52
N PRO A 212 2.95 5.35 -2.81
CA PRO A 212 3.55 6.11 -3.91
C PRO A 212 2.97 5.71 -5.27
N ASN A 213 2.84 4.41 -5.52
CA ASN A 213 2.54 3.82 -6.82
C ASN A 213 1.91 2.42 -6.69
N ASP A 214 1.60 1.82 -7.85
CA ASP A 214 0.95 0.52 -7.94
C ASP A 214 1.84 -0.62 -7.42
N GLU A 215 3.16 -0.60 -7.66
CA GLU A 215 4.07 -1.63 -7.14
C GLU A 215 3.98 -1.74 -5.62
N VAL A 216 4.08 -0.61 -4.94
CA VAL A 216 4.07 -0.57 -3.47
C VAL A 216 2.68 -0.90 -2.93
N CYS A 217 1.64 -0.32 -3.52
CA CYS A 217 0.26 -0.56 -3.08
C CYS A 217 -0.09 -2.06 -3.18
N TYR A 218 0.00 -2.62 -4.38
CA TYR A 218 -0.41 -4.00 -4.60
C TYR A 218 0.55 -5.01 -3.97
N GLY A 219 1.85 -4.73 -3.98
CA GLY A 219 2.83 -5.56 -3.29
C GLY A 219 2.56 -5.63 -1.80
N PHE A 220 2.32 -4.49 -1.15
CA PHE A 220 2.01 -4.43 0.28
C PHE A 220 0.71 -5.13 0.64
N LEU A 221 -0.35 -4.89 -0.12
CA LEU A 221 -1.64 -5.53 0.11
C LEU A 221 -1.59 -7.05 -0.10
N ASN A 222 -0.94 -7.52 -1.17
CA ASN A 222 -0.70 -8.96 -1.39
C ASN A 222 0.04 -9.60 -0.21
N PHE A 223 1.07 -8.91 0.29
CA PHE A 223 1.83 -9.37 1.44
C PHE A 223 1.00 -9.44 2.72
N LEU A 224 0.03 -8.52 2.91
CA LEU A 224 -0.82 -8.52 4.10
C LEU A 224 -1.86 -9.64 4.11
N VAL A 225 -2.39 -10.05 2.95
CA VAL A 225 -3.49 -11.03 2.87
C VAL A 225 -3.25 -12.31 3.67
N PRO A 226 -2.08 -13.00 3.58
CA PRO A 226 -1.82 -14.24 4.33
C PRO A 226 -1.88 -14.08 5.85
N TYR A 227 -1.61 -12.89 6.35
CA TYR A 227 -1.62 -12.61 7.79
C TYR A 227 -3.01 -12.29 8.36
N TYR A 228 -3.94 -11.93 7.48
CA TYR A 228 -5.34 -11.62 7.82
C TYR A 228 -6.31 -12.70 7.35
N THR A 229 -5.81 -13.69 6.61
CA THR A 229 -6.55 -14.84 6.09
C THR A 229 -5.72 -16.11 6.27
N ASN A 230 -6.28 -17.30 6.03
CA ASN A 230 -5.50 -18.54 5.96
C ASN A 230 -5.03 -18.87 4.53
N VAL A 231 -5.12 -17.91 3.62
CA VAL A 231 -4.66 -18.05 2.23
C VAL A 231 -3.16 -17.82 2.21
N SER A 232 -2.40 -18.72 1.62
CA SER A 232 -0.95 -18.56 1.48
C SER A 232 -0.60 -17.47 0.47
N ASP A 233 0.65 -17.00 0.53
CA ASP A 233 1.18 -15.98 -0.40
C ASP A 233 1.02 -16.41 -1.87
N ASP A 234 1.33 -17.68 -2.16
CA ASP A 234 1.19 -18.25 -3.51
C ASP A 234 -0.26 -18.36 -3.97
N GLU A 235 -1.20 -18.55 -3.06
CA GLU A 235 -2.62 -18.69 -3.36
C GLU A 235 -3.34 -17.36 -3.53
N THR A 236 -2.86 -16.28 -2.89
CA THR A 236 -3.49 -14.95 -2.97
C THR A 236 -3.61 -14.50 -4.43
N GLY A 237 -2.52 -14.50 -5.17
CA GLY A 237 -2.52 -14.13 -6.59
C GLY A 237 -3.42 -15.03 -7.45
N PHE A 238 -3.49 -16.33 -7.12
CA PHE A 238 -4.39 -17.27 -7.80
C PHE A 238 -5.86 -16.94 -7.55
N HIS A 239 -6.25 -16.64 -6.31
CA HIS A 239 -7.64 -16.25 -5.99
C HIS A 239 -8.02 -14.94 -6.68
N ILE A 240 -7.17 -13.92 -6.64
CA ILE A 240 -7.41 -12.64 -7.34
C ILE A 240 -7.60 -12.86 -8.85
N ALA A 241 -6.73 -13.66 -9.49
CA ALA A 241 -6.86 -13.96 -10.91
C ALA A 241 -8.17 -14.70 -11.24
N LYS A 242 -8.63 -15.61 -10.38
CA LYS A 242 -9.91 -16.32 -10.54
C LYS A 242 -11.09 -15.38 -10.38
N PHE A 243 -11.12 -14.54 -9.35
CA PHE A 243 -12.16 -13.52 -9.18
C PHE A 243 -12.34 -12.66 -10.44
N ILE A 244 -11.22 -12.22 -11.02
CA ILE A 244 -11.26 -11.39 -12.23
C ILE A 244 -11.80 -12.17 -13.44
N ARG A 245 -11.40 -13.44 -13.61
CA ARG A 245 -11.89 -14.27 -14.71
C ARG A 245 -13.38 -14.52 -14.60
N GLU A 246 -13.88 -14.80 -13.42
CA GLU A 246 -15.30 -15.02 -13.14
C GLU A 246 -16.11 -13.75 -13.41
N LEU A 247 -15.68 -12.58 -12.95
CA LEU A 247 -16.36 -11.32 -13.26
C LEU A 247 -16.27 -10.92 -14.75
N ARG A 248 -15.13 -11.19 -15.41
CA ARG A 248 -15.02 -10.94 -16.87
C ARG A 248 -15.93 -11.81 -17.70
N SER A 249 -16.21 -13.04 -17.28
CA SER A 249 -17.17 -13.94 -17.93
C SER A 249 -18.62 -13.65 -17.54
N GLY A 250 -18.85 -12.79 -16.56
CA GLY A 250 -20.19 -12.52 -16.01
C GLY A 250 -20.70 -13.59 -15.05
N ASP A 251 -19.83 -14.52 -14.63
CA ASP A 251 -20.19 -15.61 -13.70
C ASP A 251 -20.08 -15.11 -12.26
N ILE A 252 -21.07 -14.30 -11.89
CA ILE A 252 -21.14 -13.70 -10.55
C ILE A 252 -21.39 -14.76 -9.45
N GLU A 253 -22.06 -15.85 -9.78
CA GLU A 253 -22.31 -16.92 -8.83
C GLU A 253 -21.01 -17.64 -8.46
N ALA A 254 -20.19 -18.02 -9.45
CA ALA A 254 -18.88 -18.61 -9.19
C ALA A 254 -17.96 -17.65 -8.39
N PHE A 255 -17.99 -16.35 -8.72
CA PHE A 255 -17.27 -15.33 -7.95
C PHE A 255 -17.72 -15.29 -6.48
N MET A 256 -19.02 -15.26 -6.21
CA MET A 256 -19.54 -15.20 -4.85
C MET A 256 -19.24 -16.47 -4.04
N GLU A 257 -19.35 -17.64 -4.66
CA GLU A 257 -18.99 -18.91 -3.99
C GLU A 257 -17.48 -18.98 -3.68
N ARG A 258 -16.63 -18.52 -4.58
CA ARG A 258 -15.19 -18.42 -4.33
C ARG A 258 -14.88 -17.42 -3.22
N LEU A 259 -15.59 -16.29 -3.20
CA LEU A 259 -15.42 -15.27 -2.15
C LEU A 259 -15.82 -15.82 -0.77
N LYS A 260 -16.89 -16.64 -0.70
CA LYS A 260 -17.26 -17.38 0.53
C LYS A 260 -16.15 -18.32 1.00
N VAL A 261 -15.56 -19.08 0.08
CA VAL A 261 -14.44 -20.00 0.41
C VAL A 261 -13.24 -19.21 0.92
N PHE A 262 -12.93 -18.09 0.26
CA PHE A 262 -11.83 -17.21 0.68
C PHE A 262 -12.04 -16.69 2.12
N PHE A 263 -13.25 -16.24 2.44
CA PHE A 263 -13.59 -15.76 3.78
C PHE A 263 -13.70 -16.88 4.83
N ALA A 264 -14.05 -18.10 4.44
CA ALA A 264 -14.12 -19.23 5.37
C ALA A 264 -12.77 -19.63 5.99
N GLY A 265 -11.67 -19.28 5.32
CA GLY A 265 -10.31 -19.50 5.79
C GLY A 265 -9.81 -18.52 6.84
N MET A 266 -10.62 -17.57 7.33
CA MET A 266 -10.14 -16.55 8.26
C MET A 266 -9.89 -17.10 9.67
N PRO A 267 -8.73 -16.77 10.30
CA PRO A 267 -8.39 -17.21 11.64
C PRO A 267 -9.35 -16.63 12.71
N TYR A 268 -9.70 -17.46 13.68
CA TYR A 268 -10.62 -17.09 14.78
C TYR A 268 -10.05 -16.04 15.75
N GLU A 269 -8.72 -15.90 15.79
CA GLU A 269 -7.99 -15.19 16.84
C GLU A 269 -7.76 -13.69 16.56
N LEU A 270 -8.11 -13.21 15.35
CA LEU A 270 -7.57 -11.95 14.84
C LEU A 270 -8.29 -10.67 15.26
N SER A 271 -9.46 -10.67 15.94
CA SER A 271 -9.96 -9.45 16.58
C SER A 271 -11.27 -9.61 17.36
N GLU A 272 -11.42 -8.82 18.42
CA GLU A 272 -12.70 -8.56 19.10
C GLU A 272 -13.69 -7.82 18.18
N ASN A 273 -13.20 -7.13 17.13
CA ASN A 273 -13.99 -6.31 16.21
C ASN A 273 -14.16 -6.97 14.83
N THR A 274 -14.93 -8.05 14.81
CA THR A 274 -15.18 -8.91 13.64
C THR A 274 -15.65 -8.14 12.39
N GLU A 275 -16.49 -7.11 12.57
CA GLU A 275 -17.03 -6.29 11.46
C GLU A 275 -15.96 -5.52 10.71
N ARG A 276 -15.15 -4.79 11.44
CA ARG A 276 -14.07 -3.97 10.88
C ARG A 276 -13.06 -4.81 10.13
N HIS A 277 -12.77 -6.00 10.65
CA HIS A 277 -11.84 -6.95 10.03
C HIS A 277 -12.36 -7.46 8.67
N TYR A 278 -13.63 -7.92 8.59
CA TYR A 278 -14.21 -8.36 7.31
C TYR A 278 -14.27 -7.24 6.28
N GLN A 279 -14.69 -6.05 6.70
CA GLN A 279 -14.70 -4.88 5.82
C GLN A 279 -13.29 -4.54 5.29
N ALA A 280 -12.26 -4.61 6.15
CA ALA A 280 -10.89 -4.34 5.76
C ALA A 280 -10.38 -5.36 4.73
N ILE A 281 -10.58 -6.66 4.97
CA ILE A 281 -10.16 -7.71 4.02
C ILE A 281 -10.91 -7.60 2.70
N PHE A 282 -12.22 -7.38 2.75
CA PHE A 282 -13.01 -7.13 1.56
C PHE A 282 -12.42 -5.97 0.75
N TYR A 283 -12.13 -4.87 1.43
CA TYR A 283 -11.54 -3.68 0.82
C TYR A 283 -10.18 -3.98 0.17
N VAL A 284 -9.33 -4.76 0.84
CA VAL A 284 -8.03 -5.20 0.32
C VAL A 284 -8.19 -6.06 -0.93
N VAL A 285 -9.07 -7.07 -0.90
CA VAL A 285 -9.31 -7.97 -2.05
C VAL A 285 -9.78 -7.20 -3.27
N PHE A 286 -10.78 -6.34 -3.12
CA PHE A 286 -11.29 -5.54 -4.23
C PHE A 286 -10.26 -4.51 -4.73
N THR A 287 -9.44 -3.96 -3.86
CA THR A 287 -8.32 -3.10 -4.28
C THR A 287 -7.29 -3.89 -5.09
N LEU A 288 -6.93 -5.11 -4.66
CA LEU A 288 -6.01 -5.98 -5.40
C LEU A 288 -6.54 -6.35 -6.79
N MET A 289 -7.87 -6.52 -6.92
CA MET A 289 -8.49 -6.73 -8.24
C MET A 289 -8.27 -5.52 -9.17
N GLY A 290 -8.07 -4.32 -8.61
CA GLY A 290 -7.78 -3.08 -9.34
C GLY A 290 -6.54 -3.13 -10.23
N GLN A 291 -5.63 -4.07 -10.01
CA GLN A 291 -4.50 -4.34 -10.93
C GLN A 291 -4.95 -4.73 -12.35
N PHE A 292 -6.11 -5.34 -12.49
CA PHE A 292 -6.51 -6.04 -13.71
C PHE A 292 -7.84 -5.55 -14.28
N VAL A 293 -8.66 -4.91 -13.46
CA VAL A 293 -9.97 -4.34 -13.80
C VAL A 293 -10.14 -3.01 -13.07
N GLU A 294 -10.96 -2.11 -13.63
CA GLU A 294 -11.26 -0.87 -12.93
C GLU A 294 -12.14 -1.17 -11.71
N THR A 295 -11.64 -0.85 -10.52
CA THR A 295 -12.40 -1.01 -9.28
C THR A 295 -12.51 0.32 -8.54
N GLU A 296 -13.69 0.60 -8.01
CA GLU A 296 -13.92 1.69 -7.07
C GLU A 296 -14.39 1.06 -5.76
N VAL A 297 -13.59 1.14 -4.71
CA VAL A 297 -13.95 0.66 -3.37
C VAL A 297 -14.06 1.85 -2.43
N ARG A 298 -15.15 1.95 -1.67
CA ARG A 298 -15.42 3.15 -0.88
C ARG A 298 -15.91 2.77 0.52
N SER A 299 -15.50 3.57 1.49
CA SER A 299 -15.88 3.43 2.90
C SER A 299 -16.83 4.54 3.39
N ALA A 300 -17.26 5.45 2.51
CA ALA A 300 -18.07 6.62 2.89
C ALA A 300 -19.57 6.42 2.65
N ARG A 301 -20.41 6.92 3.55
CA ARG A 301 -21.88 6.90 3.42
C ARG A 301 -22.35 7.57 2.12
N GLY A 302 -23.26 6.93 1.41
CA GLY A 302 -23.94 7.47 0.24
C GLY A 302 -23.38 7.04 -1.11
N ARG A 303 -22.52 6.01 -1.16
CA ARG A 303 -22.01 5.37 -2.38
C ARG A 303 -21.94 3.87 -2.19
N ALA A 304 -21.98 3.12 -3.30
CA ALA A 304 -21.80 1.66 -3.28
C ALA A 304 -20.47 1.28 -2.59
N ASP A 305 -20.47 0.18 -1.86
CA ASP A 305 -19.28 -0.29 -1.17
C ASP A 305 -18.17 -0.72 -2.14
N ALA A 306 -18.54 -1.34 -3.27
CA ALA A 306 -17.62 -1.58 -4.37
C ALA A 306 -18.30 -1.53 -5.74
N VAL A 307 -17.57 -1.03 -6.74
CA VAL A 307 -17.93 -1.10 -8.15
C VAL A 307 -16.78 -1.74 -8.91
N VAL A 308 -17.06 -2.77 -9.71
CA VAL A 308 -16.08 -3.44 -10.56
C VAL A 308 -16.51 -3.31 -12.00
N LYS A 309 -15.65 -2.74 -12.85
CA LYS A 309 -15.91 -2.53 -14.27
C LYS A 309 -15.01 -3.45 -15.09
N THR A 310 -15.62 -4.34 -15.84
CA THR A 310 -14.96 -5.18 -16.83
C THR A 310 -15.23 -4.66 -18.24
N LYS A 311 -14.79 -5.35 -19.27
CA LYS A 311 -15.08 -4.97 -20.67
C LYS A 311 -16.58 -4.96 -20.96
N ASP A 312 -17.32 -5.94 -20.46
CA ASP A 312 -18.70 -6.20 -20.83
C ASP A 312 -19.70 -5.99 -19.68
N PHE A 313 -19.24 -5.84 -18.44
CA PHE A 313 -20.06 -5.75 -17.25
C PHE A 313 -19.62 -4.62 -16.32
N ILE A 314 -20.60 -4.08 -15.57
CA ILE A 314 -20.39 -3.25 -14.39
C ILE A 314 -21.13 -3.90 -13.23
N PHE A 315 -20.39 -4.33 -12.22
CA PHE A 315 -20.92 -4.92 -11.00
C PHE A 315 -20.93 -3.88 -9.89
N VAL A 316 -22.08 -3.73 -9.22
CA VAL A 316 -22.23 -2.85 -8.06
C VAL A 316 -22.56 -3.70 -6.84
N PHE A 317 -21.69 -3.68 -5.85
CA PHE A 317 -21.80 -4.44 -4.62
C PHE A 317 -22.19 -3.53 -3.46
N GLU A 318 -23.11 -4.02 -2.64
CA GLU A 318 -23.45 -3.42 -1.35
C GLU A 318 -23.48 -4.52 -0.28
N PHE A 319 -22.86 -4.25 0.86
CA PHE A 319 -22.68 -5.22 1.94
C PHE A 319 -23.46 -4.80 3.18
N LYS A 320 -24.10 -5.77 3.81
CA LYS A 320 -24.71 -5.61 5.13
C LYS A 320 -24.06 -6.55 6.12
N LEU A 321 -23.91 -6.08 7.34
CA LEU A 321 -23.52 -6.91 8.45
C LEU A 321 -24.72 -7.14 9.35
N ASN A 322 -25.10 -8.40 9.55
CA ASN A 322 -26.32 -8.79 10.30
C ASN A 322 -27.61 -8.13 9.79
N GLY A 323 -27.68 -7.79 8.51
CA GLY A 323 -28.87 -7.37 7.78
C GLY A 323 -29.40 -8.47 6.89
N THR A 324 -29.93 -8.08 5.71
CA THR A 324 -30.28 -9.02 4.66
C THR A 324 -29.65 -8.63 3.31
N ALA A 325 -29.46 -9.60 2.43
CA ALA A 325 -28.96 -9.37 1.10
C ALA A 325 -29.96 -8.56 0.24
N GLU A 326 -31.25 -8.72 0.52
CA GLU A 326 -32.34 -7.96 -0.11
C GLU A 326 -32.30 -6.49 0.32
N GLU A 327 -32.04 -6.20 1.59
CA GLU A 327 -31.84 -4.82 2.07
C GLU A 327 -30.63 -4.15 1.40
N ALA A 328 -29.54 -4.89 1.21
CA ALA A 328 -28.37 -4.41 0.49
C ALA A 328 -28.73 -4.10 -0.98
N LEU A 329 -29.40 -5.02 -1.66
CA LEU A 329 -29.82 -4.84 -3.04
C LEU A 329 -30.78 -3.64 -3.18
N LYS A 330 -31.74 -3.51 -2.27
CA LYS A 330 -32.69 -2.38 -2.22
C LYS A 330 -31.97 -1.04 -2.03
N GLN A 331 -30.93 -0.99 -1.21
CA GLN A 331 -30.13 0.22 -1.01
C GLN A 331 -29.45 0.68 -2.30
N ILE A 332 -28.96 -0.24 -3.16
CA ILE A 332 -28.40 0.10 -4.47
C ILE A 332 -29.41 0.88 -5.30
N ASP A 333 -30.67 0.44 -5.33
CA ASP A 333 -31.75 1.09 -6.06
C ASP A 333 -32.17 2.42 -5.43
N GLU A 334 -32.44 2.45 -4.14
CA GLU A 334 -32.90 3.64 -3.41
C GLU A 334 -31.87 4.79 -3.45
N LYS A 335 -30.58 4.45 -3.45
CA LYS A 335 -29.48 5.44 -3.53
C LYS A 335 -29.06 5.76 -4.96
N GLY A 336 -29.60 5.03 -5.95
CA GLY A 336 -29.33 5.27 -7.36
C GLY A 336 -27.88 5.01 -7.76
N TYR A 337 -27.20 4.03 -7.15
CA TYR A 337 -25.78 3.75 -7.40
C TYR A 337 -25.47 3.36 -8.83
N LEU A 338 -26.47 2.87 -9.59
CA LEU A 338 -26.34 2.55 -11.02
C LEU A 338 -26.53 3.75 -11.95
N ILE A 339 -27.10 4.86 -11.47
CA ILE A 339 -27.43 6.02 -12.32
C ILE A 339 -26.22 6.49 -13.14
N PRO A 340 -24.99 6.62 -12.58
CA PRO A 340 -23.83 7.06 -13.36
C PRO A 340 -23.47 6.15 -14.54
N TYR A 341 -23.95 4.91 -14.55
CA TYR A 341 -23.57 3.87 -15.51
C TYR A 341 -24.69 3.52 -16.50
N THR A 342 -25.87 4.13 -16.41
CA THR A 342 -27.05 3.79 -17.25
C THR A 342 -26.84 4.01 -18.76
N LEU A 343 -25.92 4.90 -19.14
CA LEU A 343 -25.58 5.20 -20.54
C LEU A 343 -24.26 4.57 -20.99
N ASP A 344 -23.63 3.75 -20.16
CA ASP A 344 -22.31 3.17 -20.43
C ASP A 344 -22.32 2.09 -21.52
N GLY A 345 -23.45 1.38 -21.69
CA GLY A 345 -23.63 0.34 -22.69
C GLY A 345 -23.22 -1.06 -22.24
N ARG A 346 -22.50 -1.19 -21.12
CA ARG A 346 -22.18 -2.48 -20.50
C ARG A 346 -23.37 -3.04 -19.71
N LYS A 347 -23.38 -4.36 -19.48
CA LYS A 347 -24.41 -4.98 -18.65
C LYS A 347 -24.20 -4.60 -17.18
N LEU A 348 -25.23 -4.01 -16.58
CA LEU A 348 -25.24 -3.64 -15.16
C LEU A 348 -25.74 -4.81 -14.33
N VAL A 349 -25.01 -5.12 -13.25
CA VAL A 349 -25.35 -6.21 -12.32
C VAL A 349 -25.26 -5.67 -10.89
N LYS A 350 -26.34 -5.82 -10.13
CA LYS A 350 -26.41 -5.47 -8.71
C LYS A 350 -26.16 -6.72 -7.87
N VAL A 351 -25.41 -6.57 -6.80
CA VAL A 351 -25.12 -7.67 -5.86
C VAL A 351 -25.27 -7.17 -4.44
N GLY A 352 -26.34 -7.59 -3.80
CA GLY A 352 -26.56 -7.39 -2.36
C GLY A 352 -25.97 -8.57 -1.59
N VAL A 353 -25.16 -8.29 -0.58
CA VAL A 353 -24.44 -9.32 0.20
C VAL A 353 -24.70 -9.12 1.69
N ASN A 354 -25.00 -10.19 2.42
CA ASN A 354 -25.07 -10.18 3.86
C ASN A 354 -23.94 -10.99 4.48
N PHE A 355 -23.19 -10.36 5.40
CA PHE A 355 -22.22 -11.01 6.27
C PHE A 355 -22.87 -11.34 7.61
N SER A 356 -22.68 -12.57 8.10
CA SER A 356 -23.10 -13.00 9.41
C SER A 356 -21.91 -12.96 10.40
N LYS A 357 -22.10 -12.25 11.52
CA LYS A 357 -21.13 -12.28 12.62
C LYS A 357 -21.03 -13.68 13.25
N GLU A 358 -22.15 -14.39 13.33
CA GLU A 358 -22.20 -15.74 13.90
C GLU A 358 -21.43 -16.75 13.03
N LYS A 359 -21.70 -16.75 11.72
CA LYS A 359 -21.03 -17.62 10.76
C LYS A 359 -19.63 -17.15 10.39
N ARG A 360 -19.30 -15.89 10.69
CA ARG A 360 -18.04 -15.24 10.31
C ARG A 360 -17.73 -15.36 8.83
N ASN A 361 -18.77 -15.25 8.00
CA ASN A 361 -18.68 -15.41 6.56
C ASN A 361 -19.85 -14.72 5.85
N ILE A 362 -19.81 -14.71 4.52
CA ILE A 362 -20.96 -14.39 3.69
C ILE A 362 -22.04 -15.43 3.98
N ASP A 363 -23.18 -14.96 4.49
CA ASP A 363 -24.35 -15.80 4.77
C ASP A 363 -25.16 -16.03 3.52
N CYS A 364 -25.57 -14.96 2.87
CA CYS A 364 -26.34 -15.00 1.63
C CYS A 364 -26.01 -13.81 0.73
N TYR A 365 -26.35 -13.93 -0.55
CA TYR A 365 -26.28 -12.85 -1.52
C TYR A 365 -27.48 -12.92 -2.47
N VAL A 366 -27.84 -11.78 -3.05
CA VAL A 366 -28.90 -11.64 -4.06
C VAL A 366 -28.34 -10.86 -5.24
N ILE A 367 -28.60 -11.37 -6.45
CA ILE A 367 -28.21 -10.75 -7.72
C ILE A 367 -29.46 -10.14 -8.37
N GLY A 368 -29.31 -8.91 -8.93
CA GLY A 368 -30.41 -8.18 -9.57
C GLY A 368 -29.99 -7.45 -10.85
#